data_23024223d054ed4aef0ed7d7ae96cd0d
#
_entry.id   23024223d054ed4aef0ed7d7ae96cd0d
#
_cell.length_a   1.000
_cell.length_b   1.000
_cell.length_c   1.000
_cell.angle_alpha   90.00
_cell.angle_beta   90.00
_cell.angle_gamma   90.00
#
_symmetry.space_group_name_H-M   'P 1'
#
loop_
_entity.id
_entity.type
_entity.pdbx_description
1 polymer ?
#
loop_
_entity_poly.entity_id
_entity_poly.type
_entity_poly.pdbx_seq_one_letter_code
_entity_poly.pdbx_strand_id
1 'polypeptide(L)'
;MKVDRLVSSISGVGGGFEIMPEYKIDKNVFSTADISAILVGLSNLSNMVRGDELVNALAKVKSFIPADKAKDIEIKINQICIDLSPWSGNKSIQPYLQMIKAALEDYKLLSFEYIAHHGNKTVRTVEPYQLVLKSGHWYFYGYCYNRSDYRLFRLSRM
;
A
#
# COMPACT_ATOMS: atom_id res chain seq x y z
N MET A 1 -11.42 24.14 -19.12
CA MET A 1 -10.44 23.02 -19.11
C MET A 1 -10.28 22.60 -20.57
N LYS A 2 -9.19 23.02 -21.24
CA LYS A 2 -8.90 22.58 -22.62
C LYS A 2 -8.35 21.16 -22.51
N VAL A 3 -9.11 20.22 -23.01
CA VAL A 3 -8.60 18.86 -23.29
C VAL A 3 -7.80 18.99 -24.57
N ASP A 4 -6.49 19.16 -24.46
CA ASP A 4 -5.60 19.06 -25.60
C ASP A 4 -5.73 17.63 -26.17
N ARG A 5 -5.90 17.54 -27.50
CA ARG A 5 -6.17 16.28 -28.19
C ARG A 5 -5.03 15.31 -27.95
N LEU A 6 -5.30 14.30 -27.13
CA LEU A 6 -4.41 13.17 -26.80
C LEU A 6 -4.11 12.27 -27.99
N VAL A 7 -4.98 12.32 -28.99
CA VAL A 7 -5.03 11.36 -30.09
C VAL A 7 -5.17 12.11 -31.40
N SER A 8 -4.31 11.84 -32.35
CA SER A 8 -4.45 12.23 -33.73
C SER A 8 -5.11 11.09 -34.52
N SER A 9 -6.01 11.45 -35.46
CA SER A 9 -6.61 10.49 -36.36
C SER A 9 -5.89 10.54 -37.73
N ILE A 10 -5.48 9.38 -38.22
CA ILE A 10 -4.92 9.21 -39.55
C ILE A 10 -6.04 8.70 -40.44
N SER A 11 -6.43 9.47 -41.47
CA SER A 11 -7.48 9.09 -42.42
C SER A 11 -6.90 8.29 -43.58
N GLY A 12 -7.61 7.24 -44.05
CA GLY A 12 -7.24 6.46 -45.22
C GLY A 12 -7.26 4.95 -45.01
N VAL A 13 -6.93 4.20 -46.07
CA VAL A 13 -6.79 2.73 -46.02
C VAL A 13 -5.58 2.41 -45.16
N GLY A 14 -5.80 1.85 -43.96
CA GLY A 14 -4.77 1.66 -42.96
C GLY A 14 -4.71 2.78 -41.91
N GLY A 15 -5.69 3.69 -41.93
CA GLY A 15 -5.83 4.75 -40.95
C GLY A 15 -6.16 4.21 -39.53
N GLY A 16 -5.91 5.01 -38.54
CA GLY A 16 -6.14 4.65 -37.15
C GLY A 16 -6.00 5.86 -36.23
N PHE A 17 -5.95 5.59 -34.93
CA PHE A 17 -5.69 6.60 -33.93
C PHE A 17 -4.26 6.42 -33.41
N GLU A 18 -3.51 7.50 -33.36
CA GLU A 18 -2.15 7.53 -32.83
C GLU A 18 -2.07 8.47 -31.64
N ILE A 19 -1.39 8.03 -30.58
CA ILE A 19 -1.06 8.91 -29.45
C ILE A 19 0.08 9.81 -29.92
N MET A 20 -0.07 11.13 -29.77
CA MET A 20 0.96 12.07 -30.19
C MET A 20 2.30 11.73 -29.55
N PRO A 21 3.41 11.65 -30.33
CA PRO A 21 4.74 11.25 -29.82
C PRO A 21 5.28 12.15 -28.70
N GLU A 22 4.78 13.38 -28.63
CA GLU A 22 5.18 14.38 -27.62
C GLU A 22 4.24 14.41 -26.40
N TYR A 23 3.28 13.48 -26.31
CA TYR A 23 2.39 13.44 -25.16
C TYR A 23 3.17 13.08 -23.89
N LYS A 24 3.53 14.10 -23.16
CA LYS A 24 4.01 13.98 -21.78
C LYS A 24 2.81 14.23 -20.89
N ILE A 25 2.57 13.32 -19.95
CA ILE A 25 1.62 13.58 -18.85
C ILE A 25 2.01 14.94 -18.26
N ASP A 26 1.10 15.91 -18.41
CA ASP A 26 1.35 17.25 -17.89
C ASP A 26 1.64 17.13 -16.37
N LYS A 27 2.76 17.67 -15.93
CA LYS A 27 3.13 17.70 -14.51
C LYS A 27 2.06 18.38 -13.65
N ASN A 28 1.12 19.09 -14.29
CA ASN A 28 0.00 19.79 -13.67
C ASN A 28 -1.26 18.93 -13.49
N VAL A 29 -1.22 17.61 -13.75
CA VAL A 29 -2.36 16.72 -13.49
C VAL A 29 -2.77 16.75 -12.01
N PHE A 30 -1.81 16.89 -11.13
CA PHE A 30 -2.04 17.01 -9.71
C PHE A 30 -1.81 18.44 -9.21
N SER A 31 -2.79 19.00 -8.53
CA SER A 31 -2.61 20.25 -7.79
C SER A 31 -1.65 20.05 -6.60
N THR A 32 -1.11 21.15 -6.07
CA THR A 32 -0.30 21.12 -4.85
C THR A 32 -1.04 20.47 -3.68
N ALA A 33 -2.36 20.65 -3.60
CA ALA A 33 -3.20 20.03 -2.58
C ALA A 33 -3.29 18.51 -2.76
N ASP A 34 -3.46 18.04 -4.00
CA ASP A 34 -3.50 16.61 -4.31
C ASP A 34 -2.17 15.92 -3.96
N ILE A 35 -1.05 16.54 -4.35
CA ILE A 35 0.29 16.04 -4.02
C ILE A 35 0.47 15.96 -2.50
N SER A 36 0.04 16.99 -1.76
CA SER A 36 0.12 17.00 -0.30
C SER A 36 -0.69 15.86 0.32
N ALA A 37 -1.92 15.66 -0.13
CA ALA A 37 -2.79 14.59 0.37
C ALA A 37 -2.20 13.19 0.09
N ILE A 38 -1.68 12.97 -1.13
CA ILE A 38 -1.02 11.71 -1.51
C ILE A 38 0.20 11.47 -0.60
N LEU A 39 1.04 12.50 -0.39
CA LEU A 39 2.24 12.36 0.42
C LEU A 39 1.93 12.12 1.89
N VAL A 40 0.91 12.76 2.47
CA VAL A 40 0.45 12.48 3.84
C VAL A 40 0.03 11.00 3.95
N GLY A 41 -0.78 10.50 3.01
CA GLY A 41 -1.20 9.10 3.01
C GLY A 41 -0.04 8.12 2.88
N LEU A 42 0.82 8.31 1.88
CA LEU A 42 1.97 7.42 1.62
C LEU A 42 3.01 7.46 2.74
N SER A 43 3.30 8.64 3.32
CA SER A 43 4.27 8.75 4.42
C SER A 43 3.81 7.98 5.65
N ASN A 44 2.53 8.07 6.00
CA ASN A 44 1.98 7.32 7.13
C ASN A 44 1.98 5.81 6.87
N LEU A 45 1.67 5.37 5.65
CA LEU A 45 1.75 3.95 5.26
C LEU A 45 3.19 3.42 5.29
N SER A 46 4.18 4.19 4.83
CA SER A 46 5.58 3.78 4.81
C SER A 46 6.16 3.53 6.21
N ASN A 47 5.64 4.20 7.21
CA ASN A 47 6.01 3.97 8.62
C ASN A 47 5.47 2.62 9.14
N MET A 48 4.40 2.10 8.55
CA MET A 48 3.72 0.88 8.98
C MET A 48 4.18 -0.36 8.19
N VAL A 49 4.33 -0.19 6.89
CA VAL A 49 4.69 -1.27 5.96
C VAL A 49 6.04 -0.91 5.33
N ARG A 50 7.11 -1.48 5.86
CA ARG A 50 8.45 -1.28 5.29
C ARG A 50 8.51 -1.99 3.94
N GLY A 51 8.87 -1.25 2.91
CA GLY A 51 9.08 -1.78 1.56
C GLY A 51 9.69 -0.71 0.64
N ASP A 52 10.66 -1.11 -0.15
CA ASP A 52 11.36 -0.21 -1.09
C ASP A 52 10.41 0.40 -2.11
N GLU A 53 9.33 -0.28 -2.44
CA GLU A 53 8.29 0.20 -3.36
C GLU A 53 7.61 1.48 -2.86
N LEU A 54 7.26 1.54 -1.56
CA LEU A 54 6.65 2.73 -0.95
C LEU A 54 7.65 3.89 -0.87
N VAL A 55 8.91 3.60 -0.55
CA VAL A 55 9.98 4.60 -0.53
C VAL A 55 10.18 5.18 -1.93
N ASN A 56 10.24 4.32 -2.94
CA ASN A 56 10.37 4.72 -4.34
C ASN A 56 9.14 5.52 -4.84
N ALA A 57 7.93 5.11 -4.45
CA ALA A 57 6.70 5.82 -4.77
C ALA A 57 6.69 7.23 -4.15
N LEU A 58 7.08 7.35 -2.87
CA LEU A 58 7.23 8.63 -2.17
C LEU A 58 8.23 9.55 -2.88
N ALA A 59 9.39 9.03 -3.27
CA ALA A 59 10.41 9.79 -3.98
C ALA A 59 9.88 10.31 -5.33
N LYS A 60 9.17 9.47 -6.09
CA LYS A 60 8.55 9.86 -7.35
C LYS A 60 7.48 10.93 -7.16
N VAL A 61 6.57 10.78 -6.18
CA VAL A 61 5.55 11.80 -5.91
C VAL A 61 6.18 13.11 -5.45
N LYS A 62 7.22 13.06 -4.61
CA LYS A 62 7.98 14.25 -4.21
C LYS A 62 8.63 14.99 -5.39
N SER A 63 9.01 14.28 -6.45
CA SER A 63 9.61 14.93 -7.64
C SER A 63 8.63 15.81 -8.44
N PHE A 64 7.32 15.68 -8.20
CA PHE A 64 6.31 16.56 -8.80
C PHE A 64 6.10 17.86 -8.03
N ILE A 65 6.73 18.02 -6.85
CA ILE A 65 6.61 19.22 -6.04
C ILE A 65 7.43 20.37 -6.70
N PRO A 66 6.82 21.52 -7.00
CA PRO A 66 7.57 22.70 -7.40
C PRO A 66 8.53 23.15 -6.28
N ALA A 67 9.74 23.58 -6.65
CA ALA A 67 10.79 23.93 -5.68
C ALA A 67 10.37 25.04 -4.71
N ASP A 68 9.57 26.00 -5.19
CA ASP A 68 9.01 27.10 -4.40
C ASP A 68 7.96 26.65 -3.37
N LYS A 69 7.34 25.47 -3.53
CA LYS A 69 6.31 24.91 -2.66
C LYS A 69 6.81 23.78 -1.75
N ALA A 70 8.04 23.32 -1.95
CA ALA A 70 8.57 22.15 -1.24
C ALA A 70 8.52 22.31 0.28
N LYS A 71 8.90 23.46 0.81
CA LYS A 71 8.93 23.74 2.25
C LYS A 71 7.53 23.76 2.86
N ASP A 72 6.56 24.38 2.19
CA ASP A 72 5.18 24.48 2.67
C ASP A 72 4.50 23.10 2.69
N ILE A 73 4.78 22.27 1.68
CA ILE A 73 4.26 20.90 1.60
C ILE A 73 4.89 20.03 2.68
N GLU A 74 6.19 20.14 2.93
CA GLU A 74 6.87 19.38 3.98
C GLU A 74 6.31 19.71 5.37
N ILE A 75 6.04 20.98 5.66
CA ILE A 75 5.37 21.37 6.90
C ILE A 75 3.99 20.70 7.02
N LYS A 76 3.18 20.73 5.95
CA LYS A 76 1.85 20.10 5.95
C LYS A 76 1.88 18.60 6.15
N ILE A 77 2.84 17.90 5.51
CA ILE A 77 3.01 16.45 5.68
C ILE A 77 3.30 16.11 7.14
N ASN A 78 4.14 16.90 7.79
CA ASN A 78 4.56 16.67 9.18
C ASN A 78 3.50 17.08 10.23
N GLN A 79 2.45 17.82 9.82
CA GLN A 79 1.34 18.19 10.72
C GLN A 79 0.39 17.03 11.03
N ILE A 80 0.36 15.99 10.19
CA ILE A 80 -0.53 14.83 10.37
C ILE A 80 0.33 13.59 10.51
N CYS A 81 0.39 13.06 11.72
CA CYS A 81 1.01 11.77 12.01
C CYS A 81 -0.09 10.77 12.39
N ILE A 82 -0.20 9.68 11.62
CA ILE A 82 -1.09 8.56 11.94
C ILE A 82 -0.21 7.47 12.56
N ASP A 83 -0.21 7.42 13.88
CA ASP A 83 0.46 6.36 14.63
C ASP A 83 -0.58 5.31 15.04
N LEU A 84 -0.54 4.17 14.38
CA LEU A 84 -1.37 3.00 14.68
C LEU A 84 -0.56 1.93 15.43
N SER A 85 0.61 2.28 15.97
CA SER A 85 1.37 1.36 16.80
C SER A 85 0.63 1.07 18.11
N PRO A 86 0.54 -0.20 18.54
CA PRO A 86 -0.08 -0.52 19.82
C PRO A 86 0.78 0.00 20.97
N TRP A 87 0.15 0.62 21.97
CA TRP A 87 0.79 1.16 23.19
C TRP A 87 1.51 0.10 24.03
N SER A 88 1.21 -1.18 23.83
CA SER A 88 1.81 -2.29 24.58
C SER A 88 2.81 -3.08 23.75
N GLY A 89 4.03 -3.14 24.27
CA GLY A 89 5.20 -3.95 23.99
C GLY A 89 5.18 -4.85 22.75
N ASN A 90 6.03 -4.52 21.81
CA ASN A 90 6.09 -5.18 20.51
C ASN A 90 7.02 -6.38 20.53
N LYS A 91 6.45 -7.56 20.29
CA LYS A 91 7.13 -8.50 19.41
C LYS A 91 7.09 -7.90 18.01
N SER A 92 8.25 -7.72 17.37
CA SER A 92 8.31 -7.18 16.01
C SER A 92 7.42 -8.03 15.09
N ILE A 93 6.33 -7.46 14.58
CA ILE A 93 5.42 -8.13 13.62
C ILE A 93 5.94 -8.04 12.18
N GLN A 94 7.03 -7.33 11.95
CA GLN A 94 7.60 -7.11 10.62
C GLN A 94 7.93 -8.41 9.86
N PRO A 95 8.55 -9.43 10.50
CA PRO A 95 8.80 -10.71 9.82
C PRO A 95 7.51 -11.38 9.34
N TYR A 96 6.44 -11.31 10.14
CA TYR A 96 5.14 -11.88 9.76
C TYR A 96 4.49 -11.10 8.62
N LEU A 97 4.57 -9.78 8.60
CA LEU A 97 4.07 -8.96 7.51
C LEU A 97 4.76 -9.31 6.19
N GLN A 98 6.10 -9.43 6.19
CA GLN A 98 6.86 -9.80 5.00
C GLN A 98 6.52 -11.22 4.53
N MET A 99 6.44 -12.18 5.45
CA MET A 99 6.08 -13.56 5.14
C MET A 99 4.69 -13.67 4.52
N ILE A 100 3.70 -12.95 5.07
CA ILE A 100 2.32 -12.96 4.57
C ILE A 100 2.24 -12.26 3.22
N LYS A 101 2.95 -11.12 3.04
CA LYS A 101 3.03 -10.42 1.75
C LYS A 101 3.59 -11.33 0.66
N ALA A 102 4.71 -12.00 0.91
CA ALA A 102 5.30 -12.95 -0.03
C ALA A 102 4.34 -14.12 -0.35
N ALA A 103 3.64 -14.65 0.65
CA ALA A 103 2.67 -15.71 0.43
C ALA A 103 1.46 -15.27 -0.40
N LEU A 104 1.00 -14.03 -0.24
CA LEU A 104 -0.05 -13.42 -1.05
C LEU A 104 0.39 -13.25 -2.51
N GLU A 105 1.61 -12.77 -2.75
CA GLU A 105 2.18 -12.55 -4.08
C GLU A 105 2.42 -13.87 -4.82
N ASP A 106 2.91 -14.88 -4.10
CA ASP A 106 3.27 -16.20 -4.66
C ASP A 106 2.09 -17.21 -4.64
N TYR A 107 0.91 -16.83 -4.14
CA TYR A 107 -0.24 -17.72 -3.95
C TYR A 107 0.09 -18.98 -3.13
N LYS A 108 0.89 -18.82 -2.07
CA LYS A 108 1.37 -19.91 -1.22
C LYS A 108 0.56 -20.05 0.06
N LEU A 109 0.44 -21.30 0.53
CA LEU A 109 -0.13 -21.60 1.84
C LEU A 109 0.87 -21.18 2.94
N LEU A 110 0.30 -20.72 4.07
CA LEU A 110 1.04 -20.43 5.29
C LEU A 110 0.76 -21.51 6.33
N SER A 111 1.82 -22.07 6.93
CA SER A 111 1.70 -22.95 8.10
C SER A 111 2.43 -22.28 9.27
N PHE A 112 1.73 -22.05 10.39
CA PHE A 112 2.24 -21.33 11.54
C PHE A 112 1.61 -21.79 12.85
N GLU A 113 2.32 -21.57 13.96
CA GLU A 113 1.75 -21.72 15.29
C GLU A 113 0.87 -20.50 15.61
N TYR A 114 -0.33 -20.75 16.14
CA TYR A 114 -1.28 -19.72 16.52
C TYR A 114 -1.74 -19.90 17.97
N ILE A 115 -1.63 -18.83 18.75
CA ILE A 115 -2.09 -18.81 20.14
C ILE A 115 -3.56 -18.40 20.17
N ALA A 116 -4.45 -19.33 20.49
CA ALA A 116 -5.88 -19.06 20.66
C ALA A 116 -6.16 -18.17 21.88
N HIS A 117 -7.40 -17.68 21.98
CA HIS A 117 -7.79 -16.76 23.08
C HIS A 117 -7.55 -17.36 24.48
N HIS A 118 -7.63 -18.68 24.62
CA HIS A 118 -7.42 -19.40 25.88
C HIS A 118 -5.96 -19.89 26.07
N GLY A 119 -4.99 -19.32 25.34
CA GLY A 119 -3.58 -19.65 25.50
C GLY A 119 -3.11 -20.93 24.81
N ASN A 120 -4.00 -21.74 24.27
CA ASN A 120 -3.64 -22.97 23.59
C ASN A 120 -2.93 -22.68 22.26
N LYS A 121 -1.77 -23.28 22.07
CA LYS A 121 -1.01 -23.23 20.82
C LYS A 121 -1.56 -24.29 19.86
N THR A 122 -1.80 -23.92 18.63
CA THR A 122 -2.27 -24.80 17.57
C THR A 122 -1.58 -24.45 16.27
N VAL A 123 -1.19 -25.44 15.50
CA VAL A 123 -0.68 -25.24 14.14
C VAL A 123 -1.87 -24.99 13.20
N ARG A 124 -1.74 -23.98 12.36
CA ARG A 124 -2.72 -23.59 11.35
C ARG A 124 -2.11 -23.63 9.97
N THR A 125 -2.87 -24.19 9.02
CA THR A 125 -2.57 -24.10 7.59
C THR A 125 -3.64 -23.22 6.96
N VAL A 126 -3.21 -22.12 6.35
CA VAL A 126 -4.12 -21.08 5.87
C VAL A 126 -3.69 -20.62 4.47
N GLU A 127 -4.66 -20.47 3.60
CA GLU A 127 -4.52 -19.77 2.32
C GLU A 127 -4.81 -18.28 2.55
N PRO A 128 -3.81 -17.40 2.47
CA PRO A 128 -3.99 -15.98 2.76
C PRO A 128 -4.63 -15.26 1.56
N TYR A 129 -5.53 -14.30 1.83
CA TYR A 129 -6.17 -13.48 0.81
C TYR A 129 -5.93 -11.99 0.98
N GLN A 130 -5.75 -11.52 2.23
CA GLN A 130 -5.64 -10.09 2.48
C GLN A 130 -4.95 -9.79 3.82
N LEU A 131 -4.08 -8.76 3.83
CA LEU A 131 -3.62 -8.10 5.05
C LEU A 131 -4.62 -7.03 5.48
N VAL A 132 -4.94 -7.00 6.77
CA VAL A 132 -5.93 -6.08 7.34
C VAL A 132 -5.34 -5.36 8.54
N LEU A 133 -5.31 -4.03 8.50
CA LEU A 133 -5.01 -3.20 9.66
C LEU A 133 -6.32 -2.73 10.28
N LYS A 134 -6.60 -3.16 11.52
CA LYS A 134 -7.83 -2.80 12.24
C LYS A 134 -7.53 -2.47 13.70
N SER A 135 -7.98 -1.28 14.14
CA SER A 135 -7.81 -0.81 15.53
C SER A 135 -6.38 -0.91 16.04
N GLY A 136 -5.38 -0.49 15.23
CA GLY A 136 -3.96 -0.53 15.57
C GLY A 136 -3.33 -1.92 15.56
N HIS A 137 -4.03 -2.95 15.11
CA HIS A 137 -3.52 -4.31 15.07
C HIS A 137 -3.55 -4.87 13.65
N TRP A 138 -2.48 -5.57 13.28
CA TRP A 138 -2.39 -6.29 12.03
C TRP A 138 -3.01 -7.67 12.12
N TYR A 139 -3.78 -7.98 11.10
CA TYR A 139 -4.40 -9.27 10.86
C TYR A 139 -4.15 -9.69 9.42
N PHE A 140 -4.32 -10.97 9.12
CA PHE A 140 -4.58 -11.40 7.76
C PHE A 140 -5.86 -12.23 7.70
N TYR A 141 -6.57 -12.09 6.60
CA TYR A 141 -7.76 -12.85 6.27
C TYR A 141 -7.38 -14.00 5.35
N GLY A 142 -7.89 -15.19 5.61
CA GLY A 142 -7.59 -16.35 4.81
C GLY A 142 -8.48 -17.55 5.12
N TYR A 143 -8.45 -18.57 4.24
CA TYR A 143 -9.14 -19.82 4.44
C TYR A 143 -8.31 -20.77 5.28
N CYS A 144 -8.83 -21.18 6.41
CA CYS A 144 -8.18 -22.07 7.37
C CYS A 144 -8.56 -23.52 7.12
N TYR A 145 -7.66 -24.34 6.59
CA TYR A 145 -7.90 -25.75 6.30
C TYR A 145 -8.23 -26.57 7.55
N ASN A 146 -7.62 -26.26 8.70
CA ASN A 146 -7.91 -26.95 9.97
C ASN A 146 -9.33 -26.71 10.49
N ARG A 147 -10.02 -25.69 10.00
CA ARG A 147 -11.37 -25.31 10.43
C ARG A 147 -12.38 -25.31 9.29
N SER A 148 -11.92 -25.54 8.05
CA SER A 148 -12.73 -25.52 6.83
C SER A 148 -13.57 -24.24 6.72
N ASP A 149 -12.97 -23.09 7.07
CA ASP A 149 -13.69 -21.82 7.18
C ASP A 149 -12.76 -20.62 7.00
N TYR A 150 -13.30 -19.49 6.56
CA TYR A 150 -12.60 -18.22 6.46
C TYR A 150 -12.41 -17.58 7.82
N ARG A 151 -11.20 -17.12 8.11
CA ARG A 151 -10.87 -16.56 9.42
C ARG A 151 -9.93 -15.38 9.33
N LEU A 152 -10.00 -14.54 10.35
CA LEU A 152 -9.12 -13.43 10.57
C LEU A 152 -8.09 -13.81 11.65
N PHE A 153 -6.81 -13.78 11.30
CA PHE A 153 -5.71 -14.13 12.19
C PHE A 153 -4.93 -12.89 12.61
N ARG A 154 -4.78 -12.67 13.91
CA ARG A 154 -4.01 -11.55 14.44
C ARG A 154 -2.52 -11.89 14.43
N LEU A 155 -1.69 -11.05 13.79
CA LEU A 155 -0.26 -11.33 13.63
C LEU A 155 0.50 -11.44 14.97
N SER A 156 0.10 -10.69 15.99
CA SER A 156 0.74 -10.76 17.30
C SER A 156 0.48 -12.06 18.08
N ARG A 157 -0.33 -12.97 17.51
CA ARG A 157 -0.61 -14.30 18.08
C ARG A 157 0.04 -15.44 17.29
N MET A 158 0.85 -15.09 16.31
CA MET A 158 1.68 -16.01 15.53
C MET A 158 3.00 -16.28 16.22
#